data_8d51d851830aafef90db21358b813057
#
_entry.id   8d51d851830aafef90db21358b813057
#
_cell.length_a   1.000
_cell.length_b   1.000
_cell.length_c   1.000
_cell.angle_alpha   90.00
_cell.angle_beta   90.00
_cell.angle_gamma   90.00
#
_symmetry.space_group_name_H-M   'P 1'
#
loop_
_entity.id
_entity.type
_entity.pdbx_description
1 polymer ?
#
loop_
_entity_poly.entity_id
_entity_poly.type
_entity_poly.pdbx_seq_one_letter_code
_entity_poly.pdbx_strand_id
1 'polypeptide(L)'
;MTWQPHSSVRCLVVVVRADATKGVVDTMTSQPEPGDGRLDPSLSAIMSERRQLINLAYRLLGSLADAEDVVQETYARWYAMSKQQQEAIESPGAWLTKVASRICLDLLGSARARRESYVGEWIPEPLPDSTEWSTGRSGGATVDPADRVTLDESINMAFLVVLESMTPAERVAFILHDVFGYSFIEVAEIVGRTPAACRQLASSARRRIRASQAPVPSTTQQAEIVRDFKQAWEAKDIAALIGLLDPDATAIADGGGLVSAMLHPIEGGEQVARLCVDVASWAPNLTLLERTVSGQPGLVAQQDGITVTVFAFDIAGDRIKHIWAVRNPEKLRPWTTG
;
A
#
# COMPACT_ATOMS: atom_id res chain seq x y z
N MET A 1 -43.12 5.65 -4.70
CA MET A 1 -42.33 6.90 -4.64
C MET A 1 -41.22 6.74 -5.68
N THR A 2 -41.43 7.32 -6.84
CA THR A 2 -40.59 7.19 -8.03
C THR A 2 -39.40 8.13 -7.90
N TRP A 3 -38.19 7.54 -7.88
CA TRP A 3 -36.95 8.30 -7.91
C TRP A 3 -36.59 8.62 -9.38
N GLN A 4 -36.52 9.91 -9.72
CA GLN A 4 -36.05 10.40 -11.01
C GLN A 4 -34.58 10.83 -10.89
N PRO A 5 -33.70 10.47 -11.85
CA PRO A 5 -32.35 10.97 -11.87
C PRO A 5 -32.27 12.34 -12.55
N HIS A 6 -31.77 13.35 -11.86
CA HIS A 6 -31.44 14.66 -12.44
C HIS A 6 -30.00 14.70 -12.96
N SER A 7 -29.95 14.92 -14.26
CA SER A 7 -29.04 15.72 -15.12
C SER A 7 -27.55 15.85 -14.77
N SER A 8 -26.78 15.41 -15.76
CA SER A 8 -25.63 16.10 -16.41
C SER A 8 -24.64 16.82 -15.51
N VAL A 9 -23.53 16.16 -15.23
CA VAL A 9 -22.27 16.84 -14.96
C VAL A 9 -21.32 16.52 -16.11
N ARG A 10 -21.15 17.51 -17.01
CA ARG A 10 -20.11 17.52 -18.04
C ARG A 10 -18.75 17.60 -17.37
N CYS A 11 -17.95 16.57 -17.60
CA CYS A 11 -16.56 16.55 -17.21
C CYS A 11 -15.78 17.58 -18.04
N LEU A 12 -15.27 18.62 -17.37
CA LEU A 12 -14.37 19.61 -18.00
C LEU A 12 -12.97 19.00 -18.03
N VAL A 13 -12.53 18.61 -19.22
CA VAL A 13 -11.14 18.19 -19.47
C VAL A 13 -10.29 19.44 -19.59
N VAL A 14 -9.45 19.72 -18.60
CA VAL A 14 -8.39 20.75 -18.70
C VAL A 14 -7.16 20.09 -19.32
N VAL A 15 -6.94 20.37 -20.59
CA VAL A 15 -5.69 20.05 -21.32
C VAL A 15 -4.68 21.15 -21.03
N VAL A 16 -3.64 20.86 -20.26
CA VAL A 16 -2.48 21.74 -20.13
C VAL A 16 -1.51 21.42 -21.27
N ARG A 17 -1.40 22.31 -22.25
CA ARG A 17 -0.34 22.28 -23.25
C ARG A 17 0.95 22.83 -22.65
N ALA A 18 2.00 22.03 -22.68
CA ALA A 18 3.36 22.53 -22.46
C ALA A 18 3.95 22.98 -23.80
N ASP A 19 4.30 24.25 -23.88
CA ASP A 19 5.03 24.84 -24.99
C ASP A 19 6.53 24.49 -24.90
N ALA A 20 7.04 23.97 -26.03
CA ALA A 20 8.45 23.69 -26.22
C ALA A 20 9.15 24.92 -26.81
N THR A 21 10.09 25.51 -26.08
CA THR A 21 11.06 26.46 -26.63
C THR A 21 12.43 25.81 -26.73
N LYS A 22 12.94 25.78 -27.97
CA LYS A 22 14.27 25.34 -28.38
C LYS A 22 15.35 26.28 -27.84
N GLY A 23 16.37 25.70 -27.21
CA GLY A 23 17.68 26.33 -27.00
C GLY A 23 18.77 25.38 -27.47
N VAL A 24 19.43 25.73 -28.56
CA VAL A 24 20.63 25.09 -29.09
C VAL A 24 21.80 25.51 -28.23
N VAL A 25 22.56 24.57 -27.67
CA VAL A 25 23.92 24.80 -27.16
C VAL A 25 24.82 23.63 -27.59
N ASP A 26 25.96 24.05 -28.02
CA ASP A 26 27.01 23.41 -28.79
C ASP A 26 27.73 22.24 -28.08
N THR A 27 28.22 21.37 -28.89
CA THR A 27 28.97 20.14 -28.65
C THR A 27 30.31 20.38 -27.95
N MET A 28 30.57 19.69 -26.86
CA MET A 28 31.94 19.22 -26.53
C MET A 28 31.88 17.75 -26.15
N THR A 29 32.36 16.96 -27.10
CA THR A 29 32.55 15.51 -26.98
C THR A 29 33.72 15.21 -26.05
N SER A 30 33.40 14.68 -24.87
CA SER A 30 34.32 13.89 -24.08
C SER A 30 33.62 12.58 -23.77
N GLN A 31 34.10 11.51 -24.40
CA GLN A 31 33.67 10.15 -24.06
C GLN A 31 34.14 9.82 -22.64
N PRO A 32 33.26 9.44 -21.72
CA PRO A 32 33.69 8.77 -20.52
C PRO A 32 34.02 7.30 -20.84
N GLU A 33 35.18 6.85 -20.41
CA GLU A 33 35.60 5.46 -20.33
C GLU A 33 34.48 4.63 -19.64
N PRO A 34 34.31 3.33 -19.99
CA PRO A 34 33.37 2.45 -19.35
C PRO A 34 33.87 2.16 -17.92
N GLY A 35 33.47 3.00 -16.99
CA GLY A 35 33.65 2.77 -15.55
C GLY A 35 32.93 1.51 -15.12
N ASP A 36 33.69 0.61 -14.50
CA ASP A 36 33.24 -0.61 -13.82
C ASP A 36 31.98 -0.30 -12.98
N GLY A 37 30.85 -0.87 -13.37
CA GLY A 37 29.50 -0.57 -12.84
C GLY A 37 29.25 -1.07 -11.41
N ARG A 38 30.27 -1.02 -10.55
CA ARG A 38 30.13 -1.22 -9.10
C ARG A 38 29.74 0.11 -8.47
N LEU A 39 28.48 0.19 -8.05
CA LEU A 39 28.03 1.26 -7.14
C LEU A 39 28.97 1.31 -5.94
N ASP A 40 29.39 2.53 -5.56
CA ASP A 40 30.14 2.77 -4.34
C ASP A 40 29.48 2.01 -3.17
N PRO A 41 30.20 1.19 -2.40
CA PRO A 41 29.64 0.45 -1.28
C PRO A 41 28.86 1.33 -0.29
N SER A 42 29.27 2.58 -0.12
CA SER A 42 28.58 3.56 0.73
C SER A 42 27.20 3.96 0.13
N LEU A 43 27.12 4.12 -1.18
CA LEU A 43 25.89 4.44 -1.89
C LEU A 43 24.90 3.26 -1.86
N SER A 44 25.42 2.04 -2.00
CA SER A 44 24.62 0.80 -1.90
C SER A 44 24.04 0.62 -0.51
N ALA A 45 24.81 0.90 0.55
CA ALA A 45 24.35 0.86 1.93
C ALA A 45 23.25 1.88 2.19
N ILE A 46 23.44 3.14 1.77
CA ILE A 46 22.44 4.21 1.91
C ILE A 46 21.13 3.85 1.17
N MET A 47 21.23 3.31 -0.04
CA MET A 47 20.05 2.89 -0.82
C MET A 47 19.33 1.70 -0.17
N SER A 48 20.04 0.78 0.46
CA SER A 48 19.46 -0.34 1.20
C SER A 48 18.71 0.15 2.43
N GLU A 49 19.31 1.04 3.22
CA GLU A 49 18.68 1.66 4.38
C GLU A 49 17.44 2.47 4.00
N ARG A 50 17.52 3.26 2.92
CA ARG A 50 16.36 4.02 2.42
C ARG A 50 15.17 3.11 2.11
N ARG A 51 15.41 1.98 1.45
CA ARG A 51 14.37 1.01 1.12
C ARG A 51 13.75 0.40 2.38
N GLN A 52 14.58 0.04 3.35
CA GLN A 52 14.11 -0.49 4.63
C GLN A 52 13.24 0.52 5.39
N LEU A 53 13.64 1.79 5.39
CA LEU A 53 12.88 2.87 6.02
C LEU A 53 11.52 3.11 5.33
N ILE A 54 11.47 3.10 3.98
CA ILE A 54 10.22 3.20 3.23
C ILE A 54 9.31 2.01 3.57
N ASN A 55 9.86 0.80 3.56
CA ASN A 55 9.11 -0.42 3.90
C ASN A 55 8.52 -0.37 5.32
N LEU A 56 9.29 0.13 6.28
CA LEU A 56 8.84 0.31 7.65
C LEU A 56 7.71 1.35 7.73
N ALA A 57 7.95 2.54 7.17
CA ALA A 57 7.01 3.66 7.22
C ALA A 57 5.70 3.34 6.49
N TYR A 58 5.77 2.69 5.33
CA TYR A 58 4.57 2.26 4.60
C TYR A 58 3.71 1.28 5.41
N ARG A 59 4.30 0.28 6.08
CA ARG A 59 3.53 -0.65 6.94
C ARG A 59 2.90 0.06 8.14
N LEU A 60 3.56 1.09 8.64
CA LEU A 60 3.03 1.88 9.73
C LEU A 60 1.91 2.83 9.28
N LEU A 61 2.03 3.46 8.12
CA LEU A 61 1.16 4.56 7.68
C LEU A 61 0.11 4.12 6.65
N GLY A 62 0.37 3.06 5.87
CA GLY A 62 -0.50 2.60 4.79
C GLY A 62 -0.55 3.54 3.58
N SER A 63 0.37 4.50 3.49
CA SER A 63 0.51 5.46 2.40
C SER A 63 1.96 5.55 1.98
N LEU A 64 2.22 5.43 0.68
CA LEU A 64 3.56 5.52 0.13
C LEU A 64 4.09 6.96 0.18
N ALA A 65 3.24 7.93 -0.14
CA ALA A 65 3.61 9.33 -0.09
C ALA A 65 4.01 9.74 1.33
N ASP A 66 3.21 9.39 2.34
CA ASP A 66 3.57 9.65 3.75
C ASP A 66 4.86 8.91 4.14
N ALA A 67 5.10 7.69 3.63
CA ALA A 67 6.32 6.94 3.90
C ALA A 67 7.56 7.61 3.29
N GLU A 68 7.45 8.14 2.08
CA GLU A 68 8.52 8.90 1.43
C GLU A 68 8.83 10.20 2.19
N ASP A 69 7.81 10.92 2.65
CA ASP A 69 7.96 12.14 3.45
C ASP A 69 8.66 11.84 4.78
N VAL A 70 8.31 10.75 5.46
CA VAL A 70 9.00 10.31 6.69
C VAL A 70 10.47 10.04 6.42
N VAL A 71 10.80 9.38 5.32
CA VAL A 71 12.18 9.07 4.97
C VAL A 71 12.96 10.35 4.64
N GLN A 72 12.37 11.28 3.90
CA GLN A 72 12.98 12.58 3.61
C GLN A 72 13.26 13.36 4.89
N GLU A 73 12.28 13.47 5.79
CA GLU A 73 12.43 14.15 7.08
C GLU A 73 13.49 13.46 7.97
N THR A 74 13.55 12.14 7.95
CA THR A 74 14.56 11.36 8.68
C THR A 74 15.97 11.69 8.22
N TYR A 75 16.20 11.73 6.89
CA TYR A 75 17.49 12.11 6.33
C TYR A 75 17.79 13.61 6.53
N ALA A 76 16.80 14.49 6.45
CA ALA A 76 16.99 15.90 6.73
C ALA A 76 17.53 16.11 8.17
N ARG A 77 16.98 15.39 9.16
CA ARG A 77 17.47 15.41 10.54
C ARG A 77 18.88 14.86 10.67
N TRP A 78 19.20 13.78 9.93
CA TRP A 78 20.55 13.21 9.91
C TRP A 78 21.58 14.20 9.39
N TYR A 79 21.31 14.85 8.26
CA TYR A 79 22.24 15.78 7.63
C TYR A 79 22.32 17.15 8.35
N ALA A 80 21.34 17.49 9.16
CA ALA A 80 21.37 18.69 10.00
C ALA A 80 22.31 18.53 11.20
N MET A 81 22.72 17.30 11.55
CA MET A 81 23.70 17.06 12.63
C MET A 81 25.12 17.42 12.18
N SER A 82 25.94 17.88 13.12
CA SER A 82 27.38 18.06 12.88
C SER A 82 28.07 16.70 12.66
N LYS A 83 29.22 16.71 11.95
CA LYS A 83 30.02 15.47 11.76
C LYS A 83 30.35 14.78 13.09
N GLN A 84 30.71 15.56 14.10
CA GLN A 84 31.01 15.04 15.43
C GLN A 84 29.80 14.32 16.06
N GLN A 85 28.57 14.83 15.87
CA GLN A 85 27.36 14.17 16.34
C GLN A 85 27.06 12.88 15.55
N GLN A 86 27.27 12.87 14.23
CA GLN A 86 27.09 11.69 13.39
C GLN A 86 28.11 10.61 13.76
N GLU A 87 29.39 10.96 13.97
CA GLU A 87 30.48 10.06 14.36
C GLU A 87 30.29 9.47 15.75
N ALA A 88 29.57 10.16 16.65
CA ALA A 88 29.22 9.64 17.98
C ALA A 88 28.11 8.59 17.97
N ILE A 89 27.45 8.37 16.82
CA ILE A 89 26.37 7.38 16.66
C ILE A 89 27.00 6.06 16.19
N GLU A 90 27.01 5.06 17.07
CA GLU A 90 27.59 3.74 16.80
C GLU A 90 26.89 3.00 15.65
N SER A 91 25.56 3.17 15.52
CA SER A 91 24.75 2.54 14.47
C SER A 91 23.85 3.56 13.78
N PRO A 92 24.28 4.13 12.63
CA PRO A 92 23.48 5.06 11.85
C PRO A 92 22.12 4.49 11.43
N GLY A 93 22.07 3.23 10.96
CA GLY A 93 20.81 2.57 10.56
C GLY A 93 19.81 2.45 11.71
N ALA A 94 20.25 2.07 12.91
CA ALA A 94 19.41 2.00 14.10
C ALA A 94 18.89 3.40 14.50
N TRP A 95 19.72 4.43 14.38
CA TRP A 95 19.32 5.80 14.64
C TRP A 95 18.26 6.27 13.63
N LEU A 96 18.47 6.02 12.34
CA LEU A 96 17.53 6.37 11.27
C LEU A 96 16.18 5.67 11.49
N THR A 97 16.19 4.37 11.79
CA THR A 97 14.97 3.59 12.09
C THR A 97 14.23 4.16 13.31
N LYS A 98 14.97 4.49 14.38
CA LYS A 98 14.39 5.09 15.59
C LYS A 98 13.72 6.43 15.29
N VAL A 99 14.36 7.28 14.49
CA VAL A 99 13.80 8.59 14.10
C VAL A 99 12.58 8.42 13.21
N ALA A 100 12.67 7.61 12.15
CA ALA A 100 11.56 7.33 11.26
C ALA A 100 10.34 6.76 12.02
N SER A 101 10.57 5.79 12.93
CA SER A 101 9.50 5.20 13.73
C SER A 101 8.82 6.19 14.65
N ARG A 102 9.55 7.15 15.22
CA ARG A 102 8.97 8.24 16.03
C ARG A 102 8.13 9.19 15.20
N ILE A 103 8.63 9.58 14.02
CA ILE A 103 7.85 10.41 13.08
C ILE A 103 6.56 9.69 12.70
N CYS A 104 6.64 8.38 12.36
CA CYS A 104 5.45 7.58 12.08
C CYS A 104 4.46 7.54 13.26
N LEU A 105 4.95 7.36 14.48
CA LEU A 105 4.11 7.33 15.68
C LEU A 105 3.36 8.66 15.87
N ASP A 106 4.03 9.79 15.67
CA ASP A 106 3.44 11.13 15.75
C ASP A 106 2.39 11.34 14.64
N LEU A 107 2.73 10.92 13.40
CA LEU A 107 1.81 10.98 12.27
C LEU A 107 0.57 10.12 12.49
N LEU A 108 0.70 8.91 13.01
CA LEU A 108 -0.43 8.04 13.35
C LEU A 108 -1.36 8.66 14.38
N GLY A 109 -0.82 9.38 15.36
CA GLY A 109 -1.60 10.12 16.34
C GLY A 109 -2.45 11.23 15.69
N SER A 110 -1.89 11.95 14.74
CA SER A 110 -2.60 13.01 13.99
C SER A 110 -3.45 12.47 12.83
N ALA A 111 -3.06 11.33 12.22
CA ALA A 111 -3.78 10.71 11.11
C ALA A 111 -5.17 10.24 11.53
N ARG A 112 -5.34 9.79 12.78
CA ARG A 112 -6.66 9.43 13.31
C ARG A 112 -7.65 10.60 13.22
N ALA A 113 -7.24 11.79 13.63
CA ALA A 113 -8.06 12.99 13.51
C ALA A 113 -8.32 13.39 12.05
N ARG A 114 -7.33 13.21 11.16
CA ARG A 114 -7.50 13.47 9.72
C ARG A 114 -8.44 12.47 9.05
N ARG A 115 -8.42 11.20 9.46
CA ARG A 115 -9.33 10.15 8.95
C ARG A 115 -10.77 10.34 9.41
N GLU A 116 -10.99 10.94 10.58
CA GLU A 116 -12.34 11.33 11.02
C GLU A 116 -12.97 12.41 10.12
N SER A 117 -12.16 13.17 9.38
CA SER A 117 -12.61 14.15 8.36
C SER A 117 -12.51 13.63 6.92
N TYR A 118 -12.05 12.39 6.70
CA TYR A 118 -11.93 11.79 5.38
C TYR A 118 -13.30 11.48 4.78
N VAL A 119 -13.46 11.75 3.50
CA VAL A 119 -14.74 11.50 2.81
C VAL A 119 -14.81 10.04 2.36
N GLY A 120 -15.69 9.28 2.98
CA GLY A 120 -15.85 7.84 2.75
C GLY A 120 -14.85 7.00 3.55
N GLU A 121 -14.70 5.74 3.16
CA GLU A 121 -13.84 4.78 3.83
C GLU A 121 -12.38 4.97 3.37
N TRP A 122 -11.47 5.03 4.33
CA TRP A 122 -10.04 5.09 4.03
C TRP A 122 -9.47 3.67 3.90
N ILE A 123 -8.82 3.39 2.77
CA ILE A 123 -8.16 2.11 2.48
C ILE A 123 -6.65 2.38 2.33
N PRO A 124 -5.75 1.52 2.83
CA PRO A 124 -4.33 1.62 2.54
C PRO A 124 -4.05 1.69 1.04
N GLU A 125 -2.99 2.38 0.65
CA GLU A 125 -2.57 2.52 -0.74
C GLU A 125 -2.15 1.16 -1.32
N PRO A 126 -2.74 0.70 -2.44
CA PRO A 126 -2.37 -0.56 -3.05
C PRO A 126 -1.05 -0.42 -3.79
N LEU A 127 -0.11 -1.34 -3.55
CA LEU A 127 1.16 -1.35 -4.27
C LEU A 127 1.08 -2.26 -5.50
N PRO A 128 1.64 -1.83 -6.65
CA PRO A 128 1.88 -2.73 -7.78
C PRO A 128 2.91 -3.79 -7.42
N ASP A 129 3.11 -4.78 -8.27
CA ASP A 129 4.00 -5.91 -8.00
C ASP A 129 5.36 -5.45 -7.49
N SER A 130 5.80 -6.05 -6.39
CA SER A 130 7.04 -5.72 -5.67
C SER A 130 8.32 -5.86 -6.51
N THR A 131 8.25 -6.47 -7.69
CA THR A 131 9.39 -6.55 -8.61
C THR A 131 9.91 -5.19 -9.03
N GLU A 132 9.09 -4.17 -9.17
CA GLU A 132 9.56 -2.81 -9.48
C GLU A 132 10.15 -2.10 -8.25
N TRP A 133 9.67 -2.40 -7.05
CA TRP A 133 10.21 -1.89 -5.78
C TRP A 133 11.42 -2.69 -5.27
N SER A 134 11.49 -3.98 -5.66
CA SER A 134 12.59 -4.89 -5.36
C SER A 134 13.70 -4.84 -6.43
N THR A 135 13.39 -4.47 -7.66
CA THR A 135 14.34 -4.44 -8.79
C THR A 135 15.10 -3.12 -8.96
N GLY A 136 15.30 -2.36 -7.92
CA GLY A 136 16.59 -1.68 -7.87
C GLY A 136 17.63 -2.80 -7.91
N ARG A 137 18.14 -3.10 -9.13
CA ARG A 137 19.17 -4.12 -9.40
C ARG A 137 20.26 -3.98 -8.35
N SER A 138 20.17 -4.73 -7.28
CA SER A 138 21.20 -4.89 -6.29
C SER A 138 21.76 -6.27 -6.49
N GLY A 139 22.93 -6.32 -7.13
CA GLY A 139 23.74 -7.52 -7.11
C GLY A 139 24.00 -7.92 -5.66
N GLY A 140 23.65 -9.17 -5.33
CA GLY A 140 24.37 -9.99 -4.38
C GLY A 140 24.41 -9.54 -2.92
N ALA A 141 23.28 -9.33 -2.25
CA ALA A 141 23.19 -9.64 -0.84
C ALA A 141 22.10 -10.70 -0.69
N THR A 142 22.49 -11.86 -0.22
CA THR A 142 21.59 -12.96 0.17
C THR A 142 20.82 -12.51 1.40
N VAL A 143 19.67 -11.84 1.18
CA VAL A 143 18.66 -11.71 2.23
C VAL A 143 18.13 -13.11 2.48
N ASP A 144 18.09 -13.53 3.74
CA ASP A 144 17.59 -14.84 4.15
C ASP A 144 16.19 -15.06 3.53
N PRO A 145 15.93 -16.20 2.84
CA PRO A 145 14.60 -16.50 2.30
C PRO A 145 13.48 -16.40 3.33
N ALA A 146 13.76 -16.69 4.62
CA ALA A 146 12.80 -16.55 5.71
C ALA A 146 12.39 -15.09 5.96
N ASP A 147 13.34 -14.13 5.87
CA ASP A 147 13.05 -12.70 6.01
C ASP A 147 12.26 -12.15 4.81
N ARG A 148 12.44 -12.72 3.61
CA ARG A 148 11.66 -12.34 2.43
C ARG A 148 10.19 -12.70 2.56
N VAL A 149 9.89 -13.90 3.01
CA VAL A 149 8.49 -14.37 3.17
C VAL A 149 7.75 -13.49 4.17
N THR A 150 8.35 -13.18 5.31
CA THR A 150 7.74 -12.35 6.35
C THR A 150 7.51 -10.91 5.89
N LEU A 151 8.44 -10.35 5.09
CA LEU A 151 8.30 -8.99 4.56
C LEU A 151 7.22 -8.91 3.47
N ASP A 152 7.15 -9.88 2.56
CA ASP A 152 6.16 -9.90 1.48
C ASP A 152 4.74 -10.17 2.01
N GLU A 153 4.57 -11.09 2.96
CA GLU A 153 3.27 -11.35 3.58
C GLU A 153 2.71 -10.14 4.35
N SER A 154 3.57 -9.32 4.93
CA SER A 154 3.16 -8.17 5.74
C SER A 154 2.74 -6.93 4.95
N ILE A 155 2.70 -6.98 3.61
CA ILE A 155 2.20 -5.89 2.76
C ILE A 155 0.86 -6.19 2.10
N ASN A 156 0.26 -7.37 2.33
CA ASN A 156 -1.05 -7.65 1.76
C ASN A 156 -2.14 -6.72 2.34
N MET A 157 -3.17 -6.45 1.55
CA MET A 157 -4.20 -5.48 1.91
C MET A 157 -4.95 -5.87 3.18
N ALA A 158 -5.29 -7.17 3.36
CA ALA A 158 -5.97 -7.65 4.56
C ALA A 158 -5.17 -7.35 5.84
N PHE A 159 -3.87 -7.59 5.80
CA PHE A 159 -2.98 -7.29 6.93
C PHE A 159 -2.93 -5.79 7.21
N LEU A 160 -2.76 -4.95 6.18
CA LEU A 160 -2.71 -3.49 6.33
C LEU A 160 -4.02 -2.94 6.91
N VAL A 161 -5.17 -3.44 6.45
CA VAL A 161 -6.49 -3.05 6.98
C VAL A 161 -6.65 -3.44 8.46
N VAL A 162 -6.16 -4.63 8.86
CA VAL A 162 -6.17 -5.02 10.29
C VAL A 162 -5.33 -4.06 11.13
N LEU A 163 -4.17 -3.61 10.63
CA LEU A 163 -3.34 -2.62 11.32
C LEU A 163 -4.08 -1.30 11.57
N GLU A 164 -5.03 -0.91 10.68
CA GLU A 164 -5.82 0.31 10.87
C GLU A 164 -6.73 0.26 12.10
N SER A 165 -7.13 -0.92 12.54
CA SER A 165 -7.91 -1.12 13.75
C SER A 165 -7.12 -0.96 15.05
N MET A 166 -5.77 -0.86 14.97
CA MET A 166 -4.87 -0.79 16.12
C MET A 166 -4.64 0.64 16.57
N THR A 167 -4.35 0.81 17.86
CA THR A 167 -3.79 2.06 18.34
C THR A 167 -2.39 2.30 17.76
N PRO A 168 -1.94 3.56 17.60
CA PRO A 168 -0.60 3.87 17.09
C PRO A 168 0.52 3.09 17.82
N ALA A 169 0.46 3.01 19.15
CA ALA A 169 1.45 2.31 19.94
C ALA A 169 1.42 0.78 19.76
N GLU A 170 0.23 0.17 19.60
CA GLU A 170 0.10 -1.26 19.28
C GLU A 170 0.72 -1.57 17.91
N ARG A 171 0.40 -0.76 16.90
CA ARG A 171 0.91 -0.91 15.53
C ARG A 171 2.43 -0.80 15.50
N VAL A 172 3.00 0.26 16.08
CA VAL A 172 4.46 0.47 16.10
C VAL A 172 5.16 -0.65 16.86
N ALA A 173 4.65 -1.04 18.04
CA ALA A 173 5.26 -2.10 18.84
C ALA A 173 5.25 -3.45 18.10
N PHE A 174 4.16 -3.78 17.42
CA PHE A 174 4.03 -5.00 16.65
C PHE A 174 4.94 -4.98 15.42
N ILE A 175 4.86 -3.95 14.58
CA ILE A 175 5.65 -3.87 13.35
C ILE A 175 7.15 -3.91 13.64
N LEU A 176 7.63 -3.14 14.61
CA LEU A 176 9.05 -3.14 14.95
C LEU A 176 9.52 -4.49 15.49
N HIS A 177 8.75 -5.12 16.38
CA HIS A 177 9.17 -6.36 17.00
C HIS A 177 8.93 -7.59 16.13
N ASP A 178 7.69 -7.76 15.62
CA ASP A 178 7.27 -9.00 14.94
C ASP A 178 7.67 -9.04 13.46
N VAL A 179 7.77 -7.88 12.79
CA VAL A 179 8.13 -7.81 11.38
C VAL A 179 9.61 -7.47 11.17
N PHE A 180 10.14 -6.53 11.96
CA PHE A 180 11.53 -6.05 11.80
C PHE A 180 12.52 -6.60 12.84
N GLY A 181 12.07 -7.43 13.80
CA GLY A 181 12.93 -8.14 14.75
C GLY A 181 13.57 -7.28 15.85
N TYR A 182 13.12 -6.04 16.07
CA TYR A 182 13.64 -5.18 17.14
C TYR A 182 13.32 -5.75 18.52
N SER A 183 14.25 -5.63 19.46
CA SER A 183 14.03 -6.02 20.85
C SER A 183 12.98 -5.12 21.52
N PHE A 184 12.27 -5.62 22.54
CA PHE A 184 11.34 -4.78 23.31
C PHE A 184 12.01 -3.64 24.07
N ILE A 185 13.33 -3.68 24.29
CA ILE A 185 14.08 -2.57 24.86
C ILE A 185 14.14 -1.42 23.84
N GLU A 186 14.54 -1.71 22.61
CA GLU A 186 14.60 -0.72 21.52
C GLU A 186 13.21 -0.17 21.19
N VAL A 187 12.20 -1.05 21.11
CA VAL A 187 10.80 -0.62 20.89
C VAL A 187 10.32 0.30 22.00
N ALA A 188 10.68 0.02 23.26
CA ALA A 188 10.30 0.84 24.41
C ALA A 188 10.87 2.26 24.33
N GLU A 189 12.10 2.40 23.85
CA GLU A 189 12.72 3.71 23.63
C GLU A 189 12.03 4.53 22.54
N ILE A 190 11.51 3.85 21.48
CA ILE A 190 10.79 4.49 20.38
C ILE A 190 9.40 4.91 20.84
N VAL A 191 8.66 4.00 21.45
CA VAL A 191 7.25 4.20 21.84
C VAL A 191 7.11 5.08 23.11
N GLY A 192 8.20 5.28 23.85
CA GLY A 192 8.20 6.04 25.10
C GLY A 192 7.46 5.31 26.24
N ARG A 193 7.59 3.97 26.31
CA ARG A 193 6.95 3.12 27.32
C ARG A 193 7.95 2.11 27.89
N THR A 194 7.52 1.33 28.88
CA THR A 194 8.37 0.25 29.41
C THR A 194 8.41 -0.95 28.45
N PRO A 195 9.50 -1.75 28.46
CA PRO A 195 9.56 -2.98 27.65
C PRO A 195 8.43 -3.97 27.96
N ALA A 196 7.96 -4.03 29.21
CA ALA A 196 6.82 -4.85 29.60
C ALA A 196 5.51 -4.35 28.96
N ALA A 197 5.28 -3.03 28.93
CA ALA A 197 4.13 -2.44 28.26
C ALA A 197 4.19 -2.68 26.75
N CYS A 198 5.34 -2.55 26.09
CA CYS A 198 5.51 -2.84 24.66
C CYS A 198 5.24 -4.31 24.33
N ARG A 199 5.63 -5.23 25.21
CA ARG A 199 5.29 -6.66 25.07
C ARG A 199 3.77 -6.89 25.12
N GLN A 200 3.05 -6.19 26.00
CA GLN A 200 1.58 -6.27 26.07
C GLN A 200 0.92 -5.68 24.83
N LEU A 201 1.42 -4.54 24.31
CA LEU A 201 0.94 -3.92 23.06
C LEU A 201 1.09 -4.87 21.86
N ALA A 202 2.27 -5.45 21.66
CA ALA A 202 2.51 -6.43 20.60
C ALA A 202 1.64 -7.69 20.76
N SER A 203 1.43 -8.17 22.01
CA SER A 203 0.53 -9.30 22.27
C SER A 203 -0.93 -8.97 21.94
N SER A 204 -1.40 -7.77 22.23
CA SER A 204 -2.74 -7.30 21.83
C SER A 204 -2.89 -7.27 20.32
N ALA A 205 -1.90 -6.72 19.62
CA ALA A 205 -1.86 -6.67 18.15
C ALA A 205 -1.90 -8.07 17.52
N ARG A 206 -1.07 -9.01 18.01
CA ARG A 206 -1.09 -10.41 17.54
C ARG A 206 -2.46 -11.07 17.70
N ARG A 207 -3.18 -10.81 18.78
CA ARG A 207 -4.53 -11.36 18.98
C ARG A 207 -5.50 -10.84 17.93
N ARG A 208 -5.43 -9.55 17.56
CA ARG A 208 -6.27 -8.96 16.51
C ARG A 208 -5.97 -9.58 15.15
N ILE A 209 -4.70 -9.73 14.80
CA ILE A 209 -4.27 -10.35 13.54
C ILE A 209 -4.75 -11.80 13.48
N ARG A 210 -4.55 -12.59 14.55
CA ARG A 210 -5.03 -13.98 14.58
C ARG A 210 -6.54 -14.11 14.49
N ALA A 211 -7.28 -13.17 15.05
CA ALA A 211 -8.74 -13.16 14.98
C ALA A 211 -9.27 -12.86 13.57
N SER A 212 -8.50 -12.15 12.76
CA SER A 212 -8.85 -11.83 11.36
C SER A 212 -8.32 -12.88 10.36
N GLN A 213 -7.38 -13.77 10.78
CA GLN A 213 -6.81 -14.76 9.89
C GLN A 213 -7.79 -15.94 9.69
N ALA A 214 -8.33 -16.06 8.48
CA ALA A 214 -8.92 -17.30 7.98
C ALA A 214 -7.82 -18.14 7.29
N PRO A 215 -8.03 -19.45 7.06
CA PRO A 215 -7.12 -20.25 6.23
C PRO A 215 -6.95 -19.59 4.86
N VAL A 216 -5.74 -19.10 4.58
CA VAL A 216 -5.43 -18.44 3.31
C VAL A 216 -5.12 -19.53 2.27
N PRO A 217 -5.82 -19.56 1.13
CA PRO A 217 -5.52 -20.49 0.05
C PRO A 217 -4.16 -20.18 -0.59
N SER A 218 -3.61 -21.13 -1.35
CA SER A 218 -2.37 -20.89 -2.11
C SER A 218 -2.54 -19.74 -3.09
N THR A 219 -1.45 -19.03 -3.42
CA THR A 219 -1.47 -17.91 -4.38
C THR A 219 -2.05 -18.35 -5.74
N THR A 220 -1.80 -19.59 -6.17
CA THR A 220 -2.38 -20.15 -7.40
C THR A 220 -3.90 -20.24 -7.31
N GLN A 221 -4.43 -20.77 -6.21
CA GLN A 221 -5.87 -20.86 -6.00
C GLN A 221 -6.53 -19.48 -5.87
N GLN A 222 -5.87 -18.54 -5.21
CA GLN A 222 -6.35 -17.15 -5.18
C GLN A 222 -6.42 -16.53 -6.59
N ALA A 223 -5.41 -16.76 -7.43
CA ALA A 223 -5.39 -16.27 -8.81
C ALA A 223 -6.52 -16.90 -9.65
N GLU A 224 -6.84 -18.17 -9.43
CA GLU A 224 -7.98 -18.82 -10.08
C GLU A 224 -9.31 -18.18 -9.65
N ILE A 225 -9.53 -17.98 -8.35
CA ILE A 225 -10.75 -17.34 -7.84
C ILE A 225 -10.91 -15.92 -8.38
N VAL A 226 -9.82 -15.12 -8.40
CA VAL A 226 -9.85 -13.74 -8.94
C VAL A 226 -10.15 -13.75 -10.45
N ARG A 227 -9.61 -14.70 -11.19
CA ARG A 227 -9.90 -14.87 -12.62
C ARG A 227 -11.37 -15.24 -12.86
N ASP A 228 -11.90 -16.20 -12.11
CA ASP A 228 -13.29 -16.63 -12.22
C ASP A 228 -14.25 -15.48 -11.85
N PHE A 229 -13.90 -14.70 -10.81
CA PHE A 229 -14.64 -13.51 -10.42
C PHE A 229 -14.64 -12.45 -11.54
N LYS A 230 -13.49 -12.20 -12.18
CA LYS A 230 -13.39 -11.29 -13.32
C LYS A 230 -14.29 -11.75 -14.46
N GLN A 231 -14.22 -13.05 -14.84
CA GLN A 231 -15.02 -13.61 -15.93
C GLN A 231 -16.53 -13.49 -15.65
N ALA A 232 -16.95 -13.82 -14.43
CA ALA A 232 -18.35 -13.69 -14.01
C ALA A 232 -18.82 -12.22 -14.04
N TRP A 233 -17.96 -11.30 -13.64
CA TRP A 233 -18.25 -9.87 -13.67
C TRP A 233 -18.40 -9.35 -15.11
N GLU A 234 -17.46 -9.66 -15.99
CA GLU A 234 -17.49 -9.29 -17.44
C GLU A 234 -18.72 -9.89 -18.13
N ALA A 235 -19.09 -11.14 -17.80
CA ALA A 235 -20.29 -11.81 -18.29
C ALA A 235 -21.60 -11.28 -17.67
N LYS A 236 -21.54 -10.48 -16.60
CA LYS A 236 -22.68 -10.03 -15.79
C LYS A 236 -23.47 -11.20 -15.20
N ASP A 237 -22.78 -12.29 -14.90
CA ASP A 237 -23.39 -13.51 -14.33
C ASP A 237 -23.49 -13.36 -12.80
N ILE A 238 -24.66 -12.91 -12.34
CA ILE A 238 -24.95 -12.73 -10.91
C ILE A 238 -24.83 -14.05 -10.15
N ALA A 239 -25.27 -15.16 -10.73
CA ALA A 239 -25.27 -16.45 -10.04
C ALA A 239 -23.84 -16.96 -9.81
N ALA A 240 -22.97 -16.84 -10.82
CA ALA A 240 -21.55 -17.15 -10.70
C ALA A 240 -20.85 -16.24 -9.69
N LEU A 241 -21.12 -14.92 -9.70
CA LEU A 241 -20.58 -13.98 -8.72
C LEU A 241 -20.98 -14.34 -7.29
N ILE A 242 -22.25 -14.65 -7.03
CA ILE A 242 -22.73 -15.07 -5.71
C ILE A 242 -22.03 -16.37 -5.27
N GLY A 243 -21.78 -17.30 -6.20
CA GLY A 243 -21.06 -18.55 -5.92
C GLY A 243 -19.62 -18.32 -5.43
N LEU A 244 -18.95 -17.27 -5.88
CA LEU A 244 -17.58 -16.91 -5.52
C LEU A 244 -17.47 -16.05 -4.27
N LEU A 245 -18.56 -15.37 -3.88
CA LEU A 245 -18.60 -14.50 -2.72
C LEU A 245 -19.05 -15.25 -1.45
N ASP A 246 -18.46 -14.87 -0.32
CA ASP A 246 -18.98 -15.31 0.98
C ASP A 246 -20.38 -14.70 1.18
N PRO A 247 -21.36 -15.39 1.81
CA PRO A 247 -22.66 -14.80 2.12
C PRO A 247 -22.58 -13.46 2.87
N ASP A 248 -21.57 -13.30 3.73
CA ASP A 248 -21.30 -12.10 4.51
C ASP A 248 -20.19 -11.23 3.87
N ALA A 249 -19.90 -11.41 2.57
CA ALA A 249 -18.87 -10.64 1.87
C ALA A 249 -19.13 -9.14 1.97
N THR A 250 -18.05 -8.35 2.05
CA THR A 250 -18.12 -6.89 2.07
C THR A 250 -17.32 -6.28 0.93
N ALA A 251 -17.83 -5.17 0.38
CA ALA A 251 -17.11 -4.34 -0.58
C ALA A 251 -17.01 -2.91 -0.05
N ILE A 252 -15.80 -2.37 -0.07
CA ILE A 252 -15.46 -1.02 0.41
C ILE A 252 -14.76 -0.27 -0.72
N ALA A 253 -15.12 1.01 -0.92
CA ALA A 253 -14.47 1.84 -1.94
C ALA A 253 -13.90 3.13 -1.34
N ASP A 254 -12.68 3.46 -1.73
CA ASP A 254 -11.97 4.67 -1.36
C ASP A 254 -11.82 5.60 -2.56
N GLY A 255 -12.58 6.69 -2.59
CA GLY A 255 -12.50 7.75 -3.59
C GLY A 255 -11.75 8.99 -3.13
N GLY A 256 -11.41 9.09 -1.84
CA GLY A 256 -10.72 10.22 -1.24
C GLY A 256 -11.51 11.54 -1.27
N GLY A 257 -12.81 11.49 -1.57
CA GLY A 257 -13.61 12.70 -1.83
C GLY A 257 -13.30 13.37 -3.17
N LEU A 258 -12.35 12.83 -3.96
CA LEU A 258 -11.92 13.38 -5.25
C LEU A 258 -12.69 12.77 -6.41
N VAL A 259 -13.11 11.51 -6.28
CA VAL A 259 -13.93 10.79 -7.27
C VAL A 259 -15.10 10.10 -6.57
N SER A 260 -16.16 9.84 -7.34
CA SER A 260 -17.33 9.12 -6.82
C SER A 260 -16.94 7.72 -6.35
N ALA A 261 -17.26 7.42 -5.10
CA ALA A 261 -17.12 6.11 -4.48
C ALA A 261 -18.29 5.87 -3.53
N MET A 262 -18.49 4.61 -3.15
CA MET A 262 -19.44 4.29 -2.08
C MET A 262 -18.94 4.90 -0.77
N LEU A 263 -19.84 5.59 -0.07
CA LEU A 263 -19.49 6.23 1.21
C LEU A 263 -19.53 5.26 2.39
N HIS A 264 -20.19 4.12 2.21
CA HIS A 264 -20.36 3.08 3.23
C HIS A 264 -20.07 1.70 2.63
N PRO A 265 -19.60 0.73 3.42
CA PRO A 265 -19.46 -0.64 3.00
C PRO A 265 -20.76 -1.22 2.45
N ILE A 266 -20.66 -2.01 1.38
CA ILE A 266 -21.76 -2.87 0.93
C ILE A 266 -21.57 -4.23 1.57
N GLU A 267 -22.57 -4.71 2.27
CA GLU A 267 -22.56 -5.96 3.02
C GLU A 267 -23.45 -7.01 2.37
N GLY A 268 -22.99 -8.24 2.32
CA GLY A 268 -23.66 -9.41 1.75
C GLY A 268 -23.26 -9.71 0.32
N GLY A 269 -22.94 -11.00 0.04
CA GLY A 269 -22.44 -11.44 -1.25
C GLY A 269 -23.41 -11.14 -2.41
N GLU A 270 -24.72 -11.24 -2.19
CA GLU A 270 -25.71 -10.91 -3.21
C GLU A 270 -25.70 -9.44 -3.57
N GLN A 271 -25.59 -8.54 -2.58
CA GLN A 271 -25.52 -7.10 -2.78
C GLN A 271 -24.25 -6.69 -3.49
N VAL A 272 -23.13 -7.31 -3.14
CA VAL A 272 -21.83 -7.10 -3.82
C VAL A 272 -21.90 -7.58 -5.28
N ALA A 273 -22.48 -8.75 -5.54
CA ALA A 273 -22.66 -9.27 -6.91
C ALA A 273 -23.51 -8.33 -7.77
N ARG A 274 -24.62 -7.82 -7.24
CA ARG A 274 -25.48 -6.84 -7.92
C ARG A 274 -24.72 -5.55 -8.24
N LEU A 275 -23.96 -5.02 -7.27
CA LEU A 275 -23.11 -3.85 -7.50
C LEU A 275 -22.13 -4.07 -8.65
N CYS A 276 -21.47 -5.23 -8.74
CA CYS A 276 -20.55 -5.55 -9.83
C CYS A 276 -21.26 -5.48 -11.20
N VAL A 277 -22.46 -6.05 -11.31
CA VAL A 277 -23.25 -6.02 -12.54
C VAL A 277 -23.71 -4.61 -12.90
N ASP A 278 -24.10 -3.83 -11.89
CA ASP A 278 -24.49 -2.42 -12.09
C ASP A 278 -23.30 -1.61 -12.62
N VAL A 279 -22.12 -1.73 -12.00
CA VAL A 279 -20.89 -1.07 -12.45
C VAL A 279 -20.54 -1.45 -13.88
N ALA A 280 -20.63 -2.76 -14.26
CA ALA A 280 -20.40 -3.22 -15.63
C ALA A 280 -21.42 -2.66 -16.64
N SER A 281 -22.57 -2.23 -16.15
CA SER A 281 -23.62 -1.62 -16.98
C SER A 281 -23.44 -0.12 -17.17
N TRP A 282 -22.93 0.57 -16.14
CA TRP A 282 -22.69 2.02 -16.17
C TRP A 282 -21.35 2.40 -16.84
N ALA A 283 -20.39 1.49 -16.83
CA ALA A 283 -19.05 1.70 -17.38
C ALA A 283 -18.72 0.65 -18.46
N PRO A 284 -19.37 0.70 -19.64
CA PRO A 284 -19.21 -0.33 -20.67
C PRO A 284 -17.79 -0.41 -21.26
N ASN A 285 -16.99 0.66 -21.14
CA ASN A 285 -15.60 0.72 -21.61
C ASN A 285 -14.58 0.36 -20.52
N LEU A 286 -15.04 -0.20 -19.39
CA LEU A 286 -14.15 -0.62 -18.32
C LEU A 286 -13.49 -1.94 -18.72
N THR A 287 -12.15 -1.96 -18.71
CA THR A 287 -11.34 -3.15 -18.94
C THR A 287 -10.78 -3.63 -17.62
N LEU A 288 -11.00 -4.90 -17.27
CA LEU A 288 -10.44 -5.53 -16.06
C LEU A 288 -9.17 -6.30 -16.40
N LEU A 289 -8.07 -5.98 -15.74
CA LEU A 289 -6.77 -6.63 -15.90
C LEU A 289 -6.40 -7.37 -14.60
N GLU A 290 -6.01 -8.62 -14.73
CA GLU A 290 -5.42 -9.37 -13.63
C GLU A 290 -4.02 -8.84 -13.33
N ARG A 291 -3.74 -8.45 -12.10
CA ARG A 291 -2.45 -7.91 -11.65
C ARG A 291 -2.17 -8.35 -10.23
N THR A 292 -0.91 -8.36 -9.87
CA THR A 292 -0.52 -8.46 -8.45
C THR A 292 -0.76 -7.11 -7.77
N VAL A 293 -1.50 -7.14 -6.67
CA VAL A 293 -1.86 -5.98 -5.85
C VAL A 293 -1.39 -6.24 -4.43
N SER A 294 -0.43 -5.47 -3.95
CA SER A 294 0.17 -5.64 -2.60
C SER A 294 0.57 -7.10 -2.33
N GLY A 295 1.27 -7.71 -3.30
CA GLY A 295 1.79 -9.08 -3.21
C GLY A 295 0.75 -10.21 -3.39
N GLN A 296 -0.52 -9.90 -3.66
CA GLN A 296 -1.59 -10.88 -3.85
C GLN A 296 -2.28 -10.70 -5.21
N PRO A 297 -2.91 -11.76 -5.77
CA PRO A 297 -3.73 -11.63 -6.97
C PRO A 297 -4.85 -10.60 -6.77
N GLY A 298 -5.00 -9.69 -7.73
CA GLY A 298 -5.99 -8.63 -7.71
C GLY A 298 -6.40 -8.21 -9.12
N LEU A 299 -7.21 -7.16 -9.21
CA LEU A 299 -7.68 -6.61 -10.48
C LEU A 299 -7.38 -5.12 -10.58
N VAL A 300 -7.07 -4.70 -11.79
CA VAL A 300 -6.95 -3.28 -12.15
C VAL A 300 -8.01 -2.96 -13.20
N ALA A 301 -8.87 -1.99 -12.89
CA ALA A 301 -9.83 -1.49 -13.86
C ALA A 301 -9.25 -0.28 -14.57
N GLN A 302 -9.27 -0.32 -15.89
CA GLN A 302 -8.87 0.77 -16.78
C GLN A 302 -10.04 1.26 -17.61
N GLN A 303 -10.11 2.57 -17.80
CA GLN A 303 -11.00 3.22 -18.72
C GLN A 303 -10.15 4.02 -19.72
N ASP A 304 -10.29 3.73 -21.01
CA ASP A 304 -9.49 4.33 -22.07
C ASP A 304 -7.96 4.22 -21.82
N GLY A 305 -7.52 3.09 -21.24
CA GLY A 305 -6.13 2.82 -20.92
C GLY A 305 -5.62 3.47 -19.62
N ILE A 306 -6.45 4.25 -18.93
CA ILE A 306 -6.10 4.91 -17.67
C ILE A 306 -6.63 4.07 -16.50
N THR A 307 -5.77 3.78 -15.52
CA THR A 307 -6.18 3.09 -14.29
C THR A 307 -7.12 3.98 -13.48
N VAL A 308 -8.33 3.49 -13.24
CA VAL A 308 -9.38 4.21 -12.49
C VAL A 308 -9.76 3.51 -11.18
N THR A 309 -9.40 2.24 -11.03
CA THR A 309 -9.65 1.49 -9.78
C THR A 309 -8.65 0.34 -9.66
N VAL A 310 -8.16 0.10 -8.47
CA VAL A 310 -7.39 -1.09 -8.10
C VAL A 310 -8.18 -1.86 -7.06
N PHE A 311 -8.38 -3.17 -7.32
CA PHE A 311 -9.10 -4.06 -6.43
C PHE A 311 -8.14 -5.04 -5.75
N ALA A 312 -8.20 -5.07 -4.43
CA ALA A 312 -7.59 -6.11 -3.61
C ALA A 312 -8.67 -6.99 -3.00
N PHE A 313 -8.34 -8.25 -2.74
CA PHE A 313 -9.26 -9.27 -2.26
C PHE A 313 -8.74 -9.92 -0.98
N ASP A 314 -9.64 -10.20 -0.04
CA ASP A 314 -9.41 -11.15 1.02
C ASP A 314 -10.20 -12.42 0.72
N ILE A 315 -9.48 -13.54 0.55
CA ILE A 315 -10.03 -14.82 0.15
C ILE A 315 -9.82 -15.83 1.29
N ALA A 316 -10.89 -16.41 1.76
CA ALA A 316 -10.89 -17.43 2.79
C ALA A 316 -11.47 -18.73 2.24
N GLY A 317 -10.66 -19.78 2.22
CA GLY A 317 -11.04 -21.05 1.58
C GLY A 317 -11.23 -20.88 0.08
N ASP A 318 -12.45 -21.02 -0.40
CA ASP A 318 -12.83 -20.91 -1.82
C ASP A 318 -13.68 -19.66 -2.12
N ARG A 319 -13.81 -18.70 -1.16
CA ARG A 319 -14.71 -17.56 -1.29
C ARG A 319 -14.03 -16.24 -0.97
N ILE A 320 -14.46 -15.19 -1.66
CA ILE A 320 -14.06 -13.81 -1.44
C ILE A 320 -14.86 -13.26 -0.26
N LYS A 321 -14.16 -12.85 0.80
CA LYS A 321 -14.75 -12.23 1.99
C LYS A 321 -14.79 -10.70 1.92
N HIS A 322 -13.69 -10.11 1.46
CA HIS A 322 -13.60 -8.65 1.38
C HIS A 322 -13.07 -8.23 0.02
N ILE A 323 -13.65 -7.16 -0.51
CA ILE A 323 -13.20 -6.47 -1.72
C ILE A 323 -12.89 -5.02 -1.34
N TRP A 324 -11.64 -4.60 -1.58
CA TRP A 324 -11.21 -3.23 -1.41
C TRP A 324 -10.99 -2.59 -2.77
N ALA A 325 -11.77 -1.55 -3.08
CA ALA A 325 -11.72 -0.84 -4.35
C ALA A 325 -11.10 0.55 -4.14
N VAL A 326 -9.82 0.71 -4.43
CA VAL A 326 -9.15 2.00 -4.34
C VAL A 326 -9.34 2.75 -5.64
N ARG A 327 -10.01 3.91 -5.57
CA ARG A 327 -10.31 4.83 -6.66
C ARG A 327 -9.68 6.21 -6.48
N ASN A 328 -9.15 6.52 -5.29
CA ASN A 328 -8.50 7.78 -4.99
C ASN A 328 -7.30 8.00 -5.93
N PRO A 329 -7.31 9.02 -6.81
CA PRO A 329 -6.25 9.24 -7.79
C PRO A 329 -4.87 9.46 -7.16
N GLU A 330 -4.81 9.99 -5.95
CA GLU A 330 -3.56 10.19 -5.23
C GLU A 330 -2.91 8.85 -4.86
N LYS A 331 -3.71 7.85 -4.49
CA LYS A 331 -3.27 6.48 -4.16
C LYS A 331 -3.04 5.62 -5.40
N LEU A 332 -3.52 6.05 -6.56
CA LEU A 332 -3.33 5.33 -7.83
C LEU A 332 -2.09 5.79 -8.61
N ARG A 333 -1.32 6.77 -8.12
CA ARG A 333 -0.10 7.26 -8.79
C ARG A 333 0.87 6.15 -9.18
N PRO A 334 1.17 5.14 -8.32
CA PRO A 334 2.07 4.04 -8.69
C PRO A 334 1.55 3.16 -9.84
N TRP A 335 0.26 3.24 -10.18
CA TRP A 335 -0.42 2.45 -11.20
C TRP A 335 -0.60 3.19 -12.53
N THR A 336 -0.23 4.47 -12.60
CA THR A 336 -0.40 5.34 -13.79
C THR A 336 0.92 5.62 -14.52
N THR A 337 2.05 5.24 -13.94
CA THR A 337 3.41 5.39 -14.50
C THR A 337 3.85 4.07 -15.15
N GLY A 338 3.17 3.64 -16.21
CA GLY A 338 3.52 2.47 -17.00
C GLY A 338 3.26 2.73 -18.46
#